data_426aaa3d2ddb42918e40390c7fc789d6
#
_entry.id   426aaa3d2ddb42918e40390c7fc789d6
#
_cell.length_a   1.000
_cell.length_b   1.000
_cell.length_c   1.000
_cell.angle_alpha   90.00
_cell.angle_beta   90.00
_cell.angle_gamma   90.00
#
_symmetry.space_group_name_H-M   'P 1'
#
loop_
_entity.id
_entity.type
_entity.pdbx_description
1 polymer ?
#
loop_
_entity_poly.entity_id
_entity_poly.type
_entity_poly.pdbx_seq_one_letter_code
_entity_poly.pdbx_strand_id
1 'polypeptide(L)'
;MIRIPAGLTGKKLLDFIVANKASLIKQKCAFPIKSDPNGYPYAVKKASIKTDATKTGDQSVVIDDNNELNIVAIANAANWIDSQMDMLLPDCWKKTIKESGPQGKNRIYHLKNHMQNTDGVIGRPTALYSQDYSLTDLGINMVGTTQCLVMESAVMESLDDKCYDMYVAKMINQHSIGLQYVKLDLAVNDPNFPAEFDIWNKYFAQAINKDVATSCGYFWVVYEIKLLEVSAVLWGANELTPCIDEDDEEDMMGKSQEKTVSVSDLISKTQIKL
;
A
#
# COMPACT_ATOMS: atom_id res chain seq x y z
N MET A 1 13.26 -10.22 -21.85
CA MET A 1 12.84 -9.34 -20.74
C MET A 1 13.86 -8.21 -20.64
N ILE A 2 13.42 -6.95 -20.75
CA ILE A 2 14.31 -5.79 -20.61
C ILE A 2 14.55 -5.58 -19.12
N ARG A 3 15.83 -5.49 -18.73
CA ARG A 3 16.23 -5.15 -17.37
C ARG A 3 16.94 -3.80 -17.40
N ILE A 4 16.66 -2.97 -16.40
CA ILE A 4 17.42 -1.74 -16.21
C ILE A 4 18.85 -2.15 -15.85
N PRO A 5 19.89 -1.72 -16.61
CA PRO A 5 21.27 -2.09 -16.30
C PRO A 5 21.67 -1.58 -14.91
N ALA A 6 22.36 -2.44 -14.14
CA ALA A 6 22.88 -2.05 -12.84
C ALA A 6 23.84 -0.85 -12.96
N GLY A 7 23.72 0.10 -12.02
CA GLY A 7 24.58 1.30 -11.98
C GLY A 7 24.17 2.45 -12.90
N LEU A 8 23.06 2.35 -13.65
CA LEU A 8 22.49 3.51 -14.33
C LEU A 8 21.86 4.48 -13.33
N THR A 9 22.26 5.74 -13.38
CA THR A 9 21.73 6.81 -12.52
C THR A 9 21.52 8.10 -13.31
N GLY A 10 20.75 9.02 -12.75
CA GLY A 10 20.51 10.35 -13.32
C GLY A 10 20.00 10.31 -14.75
N LYS A 11 20.49 11.22 -15.60
CA LYS A 11 20.01 11.34 -16.99
C LYS A 11 20.11 10.06 -17.79
N LYS A 12 21.16 9.26 -17.64
CA LYS A 12 21.32 8.00 -18.38
C LYS A 12 20.24 6.98 -18.04
N LEU A 13 19.79 6.95 -16.78
CA LEU A 13 18.68 6.13 -16.33
C LEU A 13 17.35 6.60 -16.98
N LEU A 14 17.08 7.90 -16.96
CA LEU A 14 15.88 8.46 -17.56
C LEU A 14 15.82 8.23 -19.06
N ASP A 15 16.92 8.49 -19.79
CA ASP A 15 17.04 8.20 -21.23
C ASP A 15 16.73 6.73 -21.53
N PHE A 16 17.27 5.81 -20.72
CA PHE A 16 17.04 4.36 -20.90
C PHE A 16 15.57 3.99 -20.64
N ILE A 17 14.98 4.46 -19.56
CA ILE A 17 13.59 4.12 -19.18
C ILE A 17 12.62 4.65 -20.24
N VAL A 18 12.78 5.90 -20.67
CA VAL A 18 11.91 6.50 -21.68
C VAL A 18 12.05 5.79 -23.03
N ALA A 19 13.30 5.52 -23.48
CA ALA A 19 13.54 4.79 -24.72
C ALA A 19 12.93 3.38 -24.73
N ASN A 20 12.79 2.76 -23.56
CA ASN A 20 12.23 1.41 -23.41
C ASN A 20 10.82 1.39 -22.81
N LYS A 21 10.15 2.55 -22.64
CA LYS A 21 8.87 2.71 -21.95
C LYS A 21 7.82 1.69 -22.39
N ALA A 22 7.56 1.59 -23.70
CA ALA A 22 6.53 0.71 -24.23
C ALA A 22 6.80 -0.77 -23.89
N SER A 23 8.06 -1.19 -23.95
CA SER A 23 8.47 -2.55 -23.61
C SER A 23 8.42 -2.82 -22.11
N LEU A 24 8.78 -1.85 -21.28
CA LEU A 24 8.67 -1.93 -19.82
C LEU A 24 7.21 -2.01 -19.38
N ILE A 25 6.33 -1.17 -19.93
CA ILE A 25 4.88 -1.25 -19.68
C ILE A 25 4.34 -2.62 -20.08
N LYS A 26 4.65 -3.07 -21.30
CA LYS A 26 4.22 -4.41 -21.76
C LYS A 26 4.71 -5.51 -20.82
N GLN A 27 5.92 -5.41 -20.31
CA GLN A 27 6.49 -6.36 -19.38
C GLN A 27 5.79 -6.31 -18.01
N LYS A 28 5.55 -5.12 -17.44
CA LYS A 28 4.80 -4.93 -16.19
C LYS A 28 3.38 -5.52 -16.31
N CYS A 29 2.69 -5.30 -17.43
CA CYS A 29 1.34 -5.81 -17.67
C CYS A 29 1.26 -7.30 -18.00
N ALA A 30 2.35 -7.92 -18.47
CA ALA A 30 2.34 -9.31 -18.98
C ALA A 30 2.32 -10.36 -17.88
N PHE A 31 2.87 -10.06 -16.70
CA PHE A 31 3.04 -11.02 -15.61
C PHE A 31 2.48 -10.47 -14.30
N PRO A 32 1.85 -11.33 -13.47
CA PRO A 32 1.62 -11.00 -12.08
C PRO A 32 2.97 -10.65 -11.44
N ILE A 33 3.07 -9.51 -10.79
CA ILE A 33 4.29 -9.16 -10.06
C ILE A 33 4.27 -9.96 -8.78
N LYS A 34 5.32 -10.79 -8.63
CA LYS A 34 5.78 -11.26 -7.35
C LYS A 34 6.72 -10.18 -6.82
N SER A 35 6.59 -9.78 -5.57
CA SER A 35 7.67 -9.03 -4.94
C SER A 35 8.93 -9.87 -5.09
N ASP A 36 9.91 -9.37 -5.85
CA ASP A 36 11.22 -10.00 -5.92
C ASP A 36 11.95 -9.61 -4.62
N PRO A 37 12.28 -10.56 -3.72
CA PRO A 37 13.07 -10.25 -2.54
C PRO A 37 14.48 -9.74 -2.90
N ASN A 38 14.88 -9.84 -4.16
CA ASN A 38 16.08 -9.21 -4.72
C ASN A 38 15.74 -7.90 -5.45
N GLY A 39 14.64 -7.23 -5.06
CA GLY A 39 14.24 -5.93 -5.59
C GLY A 39 15.45 -5.01 -5.74
N TYR A 40 15.54 -4.33 -6.85
CA TYR A 40 16.66 -3.51 -7.30
C TYR A 40 17.31 -2.74 -6.14
N PRO A 41 18.63 -2.79 -5.98
CA PRO A 41 19.34 -2.10 -4.93
C PRO A 41 19.41 -0.60 -5.24
N TYR A 42 18.30 0.09 -5.18
CA TYR A 42 18.35 1.50 -4.89
C TYR A 42 18.43 1.59 -3.38
N ALA A 43 19.61 2.01 -2.90
CA ALA A 43 19.78 2.40 -1.52
C ALA A 43 18.91 3.64 -1.26
N VAL A 44 17.63 3.42 -1.08
CA VAL A 44 16.77 4.38 -0.39
C VAL A 44 17.33 4.44 1.02
N LYS A 45 17.92 5.56 1.39
CA LYS A 45 18.22 5.83 2.79
C LYS A 45 16.92 5.59 3.53
N LYS A 46 16.86 4.54 4.36
CA LYS A 46 15.75 4.31 5.26
C LYS A 46 15.44 5.64 5.93
N ALA A 47 14.30 6.23 5.63
CA ALA A 47 13.69 7.18 6.53
C ALA A 47 13.57 6.39 7.83
N SER A 48 14.25 6.83 8.88
CA SER A 48 14.18 6.17 10.17
C SER A 48 12.78 6.42 10.70
N ILE A 49 11.87 5.47 10.48
CA ILE A 49 10.59 5.41 11.17
C ILE A 49 10.96 5.19 12.62
N LYS A 50 10.87 6.23 13.44
CA LYS A 50 10.87 6.08 14.88
C LYS A 50 9.49 5.54 15.24
N THR A 51 9.37 4.22 15.29
CA THR A 51 8.28 3.59 16.00
C THR A 51 8.48 3.96 17.47
N ASP A 52 7.65 4.83 18.01
CA ASP A 52 7.53 5.02 19.45
C ASP A 52 6.93 3.73 20.03
N ALA A 53 7.81 2.83 20.46
CA ALA A 53 7.48 1.58 21.10
C ALA A 53 7.02 1.81 22.56
N THR A 54 6.01 2.65 22.77
CA THR A 54 5.43 2.91 24.09
C THR A 54 3.91 3.00 24.08
N LYS A 55 3.25 2.00 23.45
CA LYS A 55 1.88 1.64 23.84
C LYS A 55 1.81 0.13 23.97
N THR A 56 2.18 -0.36 25.14
CA THR A 56 1.76 -1.67 25.65
C THR A 56 0.29 -1.57 26.04
N GLY A 57 -0.60 -1.64 25.06
CA GLY A 57 -2.02 -1.94 25.26
C GLY A 57 -2.18 -3.46 25.14
N ASP A 58 -2.93 -4.03 26.04
CA ASP A 58 -3.29 -5.44 26.03
C ASP A 58 -4.13 -5.69 24.77
N GLN A 59 -3.54 -6.39 23.79
CA GLN A 59 -4.18 -6.63 22.49
C GLN A 59 -5.08 -7.85 22.63
N SER A 60 -6.37 -7.66 22.51
CA SER A 60 -7.32 -8.78 22.42
C SER A 60 -7.29 -9.35 21.00
N VAL A 61 -6.61 -10.48 20.84
CA VAL A 61 -6.75 -11.32 19.66
C VAL A 61 -8.12 -11.98 19.73
N VAL A 62 -9.03 -11.61 18.81
CA VAL A 62 -10.34 -12.25 18.76
C VAL A 62 -10.23 -13.55 17.99
N ILE A 63 -10.25 -14.65 18.72
CA ILE A 63 -10.38 -16.01 18.16
C ILE A 63 -11.87 -16.38 18.25
N ASP A 64 -12.48 -16.72 17.12
CA ASP A 64 -13.86 -17.17 17.11
C ASP A 64 -14.03 -18.63 17.58
N ASP A 65 -15.31 -19.07 17.74
CA ASP A 65 -15.64 -20.42 18.18
C ASP A 65 -15.13 -21.55 17.23
N ASN A 66 -14.69 -21.19 16.01
CA ASN A 66 -14.12 -22.11 15.02
C ASN A 66 -12.59 -22.13 15.02
N ASN A 67 -11.93 -21.46 15.97
CA ASN A 67 -10.48 -21.28 16.01
C ASN A 67 -9.93 -20.50 14.79
N GLU A 68 -10.73 -19.58 14.24
CA GLU A 68 -10.33 -18.65 13.18
C GLU A 68 -9.88 -17.34 13.82
N LEU A 69 -8.70 -16.85 13.43
CA LEU A 69 -8.15 -15.58 13.86
C LEU A 69 -8.58 -14.50 12.85
N ASN A 70 -9.46 -13.61 13.25
CA ASN A 70 -9.87 -12.47 12.44
C ASN A 70 -8.82 -11.36 12.51
N ILE A 71 -8.36 -10.92 11.37
CA ILE A 71 -7.40 -9.82 11.24
C ILE A 71 -7.94 -8.74 10.32
N VAL A 72 -7.55 -7.50 10.60
CA VAL A 72 -7.72 -6.35 9.71
C VAL A 72 -6.33 -5.89 9.28
N ALA A 73 -6.09 -5.85 7.99
CA ALA A 73 -4.78 -5.54 7.44
C ALA A 73 -4.88 -4.45 6.36
N ILE A 74 -4.03 -3.44 6.44
CA ILE A 74 -3.79 -2.54 5.33
C ILE A 74 -2.91 -3.27 4.32
N ALA A 75 -3.48 -3.56 3.15
CA ALA A 75 -2.81 -4.30 2.10
C ALA A 75 -1.98 -3.40 1.16
N ASN A 76 -2.40 -2.14 1.01
CA ASN A 76 -1.68 -1.12 0.24
C ASN A 76 -2.19 0.28 0.60
N ALA A 77 -1.34 1.29 0.46
CA ALA A 77 -1.70 2.70 0.61
C ALA A 77 -1.48 3.43 -0.72
N ALA A 78 -2.47 4.20 -1.16
CA ALA A 78 -2.38 5.01 -2.36
C ALA A 78 -1.43 6.20 -2.19
N ASN A 79 -0.97 6.75 -3.31
CA ASN A 79 -0.09 7.92 -3.36
C ASN A 79 1.27 7.76 -2.65
N TRP A 80 1.63 6.53 -2.24
CA TRP A 80 2.94 6.18 -1.75
C TRP A 80 3.75 5.52 -2.86
N ILE A 81 4.94 6.04 -3.14
CA ILE A 81 5.85 5.43 -4.12
C ILE A 81 6.57 4.29 -3.42
N ASP A 82 6.33 3.09 -3.87
CA ASP A 82 6.86 1.86 -3.30
C ASP A 82 8.31 1.56 -3.74
N SER A 83 8.86 0.47 -3.25
CA SER A 83 10.23 0.03 -3.57
C SER A 83 10.44 -0.30 -5.06
N GLN A 84 9.36 -0.48 -5.84
CA GLN A 84 9.40 -0.72 -7.29
C GLN A 84 9.18 0.56 -8.11
N MET A 85 9.17 1.72 -7.44
CA MET A 85 8.86 3.03 -8.03
C MET A 85 7.44 3.13 -8.57
N ASP A 86 6.49 2.38 -8.01
CA ASP A 86 5.10 2.42 -8.39
C ASP A 86 4.31 3.27 -7.39
N MET A 87 3.52 4.21 -7.90
CA MET A 87 2.56 4.99 -7.14
C MET A 87 1.15 4.58 -7.57
N LEU A 88 0.48 3.79 -6.74
CA LEU A 88 -0.90 3.41 -6.96
C LEU A 88 -1.81 4.61 -6.64
N LEU A 89 -2.69 4.96 -7.56
CA LEU A 89 -3.66 6.02 -7.33
C LEU A 89 -4.86 5.52 -6.52
N PRO A 90 -5.57 6.41 -5.81
CA PRO A 90 -6.84 6.07 -5.17
C PRO A 90 -7.79 5.36 -6.15
N ASP A 91 -8.53 4.38 -5.64
CA ASP A 91 -9.50 3.58 -6.40
C ASP A 91 -8.94 2.69 -7.53
N CYS A 92 -7.61 2.60 -7.72
CA CYS A 92 -7.02 1.77 -8.78
C CYS A 92 -7.36 0.27 -8.65
N TRP A 93 -7.76 -0.20 -7.47
CA TRP A 93 -8.22 -1.57 -7.15
C TRP A 93 -9.74 -1.75 -7.09
N LYS A 94 -10.52 -0.67 -7.17
CA LYS A 94 -11.98 -0.69 -6.96
C LYS A 94 -12.73 -1.68 -7.87
N LYS A 95 -12.36 -1.74 -9.13
CA LYS A 95 -12.97 -2.64 -10.10
C LYS A 95 -12.70 -4.11 -9.77
N THR A 96 -11.44 -4.43 -9.46
CA THR A 96 -11.06 -5.82 -9.15
C THR A 96 -11.66 -6.31 -7.84
N ILE A 97 -11.80 -5.44 -6.82
CA ILE A 97 -12.51 -5.77 -5.57
C ILE A 97 -13.95 -6.14 -5.87
N LYS A 98 -14.66 -5.32 -6.66
CA LYS A 98 -16.05 -5.58 -7.04
C LYS A 98 -16.23 -6.89 -7.81
N GLU A 99 -15.31 -7.17 -8.74
CA GLU A 99 -15.42 -8.35 -9.63
C GLU A 99 -14.92 -9.64 -8.99
N SER A 100 -13.86 -9.56 -8.20
CA SER A 100 -13.08 -10.73 -7.73
C SER A 100 -12.94 -10.84 -6.22
N GLY A 101 -13.33 -9.82 -5.46
CA GLY A 101 -13.30 -9.83 -4.00
C GLY A 101 -14.32 -10.80 -3.38
N PRO A 102 -14.40 -10.86 -2.04
CA PRO A 102 -15.29 -11.77 -1.31
C PRO A 102 -16.77 -11.63 -1.69
N GLN A 103 -17.22 -10.41 -2.00
CA GLN A 103 -18.60 -10.13 -2.43
C GLN A 103 -18.83 -10.34 -3.95
N GLY A 104 -17.80 -10.67 -4.68
CA GLY A 104 -17.83 -10.98 -6.11
C GLY A 104 -17.58 -12.46 -6.39
N LYS A 105 -16.55 -12.75 -7.22
CA LYS A 105 -16.19 -14.13 -7.59
C LYS A 105 -15.35 -14.85 -6.52
N ASN A 106 -14.97 -14.18 -5.46
CA ASN A 106 -14.12 -14.69 -4.38
C ASN A 106 -12.82 -15.35 -4.90
N ARG A 107 -12.03 -14.60 -5.68
CA ARG A 107 -10.79 -15.07 -6.33
C ARG A 107 -9.57 -14.22 -5.94
N ILE A 108 -9.65 -13.49 -4.83
CA ILE A 108 -8.51 -12.82 -4.22
C ILE A 108 -8.19 -13.62 -2.96
N TYR A 109 -6.94 -14.07 -2.85
CA TYR A 109 -6.50 -14.98 -1.81
C TYR A 109 -5.68 -14.28 -0.73
N HIS A 110 -5.76 -14.81 0.50
CA HIS A 110 -4.81 -14.45 1.56
C HIS A 110 -3.71 -15.51 1.59
N LEU A 111 -2.49 -15.08 1.23
CA LEU A 111 -1.34 -15.96 1.08
C LEU A 111 -0.24 -15.60 2.07
N LYS A 112 0.78 -16.44 2.14
CA LYS A 112 2.09 -16.15 2.75
C LYS A 112 3.14 -15.96 1.66
N ASN A 113 4.00 -14.94 1.80
CA ASN A 113 5.20 -14.74 1.00
C ASN A 113 4.97 -14.83 -0.53
N HIS A 114 3.80 -14.37 -1.02
CA HIS A 114 3.41 -14.43 -2.43
C HIS A 114 3.46 -15.85 -3.05
N MET A 115 3.26 -16.88 -2.24
CA MET A 115 3.25 -18.27 -2.68
C MET A 115 1.94 -18.59 -3.41
N GLN A 116 1.90 -18.42 -4.74
CA GLN A 116 0.72 -18.60 -5.59
C GLN A 116 0.44 -20.08 -5.89
N ASN A 117 0.35 -20.89 -4.84
CA ASN A 117 -0.06 -22.29 -4.87
C ASN A 117 -0.95 -22.57 -3.65
N THR A 118 -1.50 -23.78 -3.57
CA THR A 118 -2.39 -24.17 -2.47
C THR A 118 -1.72 -24.12 -1.11
N ASP A 119 -0.41 -24.41 -1.03
CA ASP A 119 0.36 -24.40 0.22
C ASP A 119 0.64 -22.98 0.73
N GLY A 120 0.42 -21.97 -0.12
CA GLY A 120 0.55 -20.56 0.24
C GLY A 120 -0.68 -19.96 0.90
N VAL A 121 -1.85 -20.63 0.84
CA VAL A 121 -3.11 -20.11 1.40
C VAL A 121 -3.09 -20.25 2.92
N ILE A 122 -3.29 -19.13 3.63
CA ILE A 122 -3.27 -19.09 5.11
C ILE A 122 -4.60 -18.63 5.71
N GLY A 123 -5.50 -18.10 4.89
CA GLY A 123 -6.76 -17.59 5.39
C GLY A 123 -7.74 -17.28 4.26
N ARG A 124 -8.92 -16.86 4.68
CA ARG A 124 -10.03 -16.51 3.79
C ARG A 124 -10.37 -15.03 3.95
N PRO A 125 -10.14 -14.19 2.92
CA PRO A 125 -10.62 -12.82 2.95
C PRO A 125 -12.14 -12.79 3.13
N THR A 126 -12.61 -12.03 4.11
CA THR A 126 -14.04 -11.85 4.45
C THR A 126 -14.56 -10.54 3.90
N ALA A 127 -13.71 -9.49 3.88
CA ALA A 127 -13.99 -8.21 3.24
C ALA A 127 -12.75 -7.64 2.55
N LEU A 128 -12.97 -6.83 1.52
CA LEU A 128 -11.98 -5.99 0.85
C LEU A 128 -12.65 -4.67 0.50
N TYR A 129 -12.07 -3.56 0.95
CA TYR A 129 -12.63 -2.22 0.73
C TYR A 129 -11.55 -1.13 0.73
N SER A 130 -11.95 0.07 0.34
CA SER A 130 -11.11 1.28 0.45
C SER A 130 -11.54 2.06 1.67
N GLN A 131 -10.56 2.53 2.45
CA GLN A 131 -10.78 3.42 3.59
C GLN A 131 -9.65 4.45 3.67
N ASP A 132 -9.98 5.68 4.09
CA ASP A 132 -8.99 6.72 4.31
C ASP A 132 -8.43 6.62 5.73
N TYR A 133 -7.10 6.64 5.83
CA TYR A 133 -6.38 6.68 7.10
C TYR A 133 -5.51 7.92 7.18
N SER A 134 -5.32 8.46 8.40
CA SER A 134 -4.34 9.52 8.60
C SER A 134 -2.93 8.94 8.47
N LEU A 135 -1.99 9.74 7.97
CA LEU A 135 -0.60 9.31 7.84
C LEU A 135 0.02 9.01 9.22
N THR A 136 -0.43 9.71 10.26
CA THR A 136 0.00 9.45 11.64
C THR A 136 -0.46 8.09 12.15
N ASP A 137 -1.67 7.66 11.81
CA ASP A 137 -2.18 6.33 12.19
C ASP A 137 -1.43 5.20 11.44
N LEU A 138 -0.91 5.52 10.25
CA LEU A 138 -0.04 4.63 9.49
C LEU A 138 1.43 4.67 9.94
N GLY A 139 1.76 5.36 11.04
CA GLY A 139 3.12 5.46 11.57
C GLY A 139 4.00 6.51 10.90
N ILE A 140 3.44 7.37 10.03
CA ILE A 140 4.15 8.44 9.35
C ILE A 140 3.93 9.76 10.08
N ASN A 141 5.02 10.38 10.55
CA ASN A 141 4.96 11.69 11.22
C ASN A 141 4.73 12.83 10.22
N MET A 142 3.60 12.80 9.52
CA MET A 142 3.15 13.82 8.57
C MET A 142 1.65 14.07 8.75
N VAL A 143 1.24 15.32 8.54
CA VAL A 143 -0.19 15.67 8.48
C VAL A 143 -0.74 15.31 7.11
N GLY A 144 -1.87 14.63 7.08
CA GLY A 144 -2.56 14.24 5.84
C GLY A 144 -3.26 12.90 5.97
N THR A 145 -3.97 12.55 4.93
CA THR A 145 -4.68 11.26 4.81
C THR A 145 -4.34 10.60 3.49
N THR A 146 -4.46 9.29 3.44
CA THR A 146 -4.39 8.52 2.19
C THR A 146 -5.43 7.42 2.16
N GLN A 147 -5.90 7.10 0.95
CA GLN A 147 -6.78 5.96 0.76
C GLN A 147 -5.98 4.66 0.85
N CYS A 148 -6.43 3.74 1.67
CA CYS A 148 -5.84 2.42 1.83
C CYS A 148 -6.76 1.33 1.27
N LEU A 149 -6.15 0.28 0.75
CA LEU A 149 -6.81 -1.00 0.51
C LEU A 149 -6.78 -1.78 1.81
N VAL A 150 -7.95 -2.08 2.36
CA VAL A 150 -8.11 -2.84 3.60
C VAL A 150 -8.60 -4.24 3.28
N MET A 151 -8.02 -5.23 3.95
CA MET A 151 -8.47 -6.62 3.94
C MET A 151 -8.86 -7.06 5.34
N GLU A 152 -10.08 -7.54 5.51
CA GLU A 152 -10.44 -8.38 6.63
C GLU A 152 -10.28 -9.85 6.22
N SER A 153 -9.70 -10.67 7.08
CA SER A 153 -9.46 -12.08 6.76
C SER A 153 -9.51 -12.94 7.99
N ALA A 154 -10.13 -14.11 7.84
CA ALA A 154 -10.07 -15.19 8.82
C ALA A 154 -8.82 -16.04 8.52
N VAL A 155 -7.81 -15.95 9.36
CA VAL A 155 -6.60 -16.79 9.32
C VAL A 155 -6.89 -18.08 10.05
N MET A 156 -6.55 -19.22 9.43
CA MET A 156 -6.92 -20.53 9.91
C MET A 156 -5.70 -21.35 10.30
N GLU A 157 -5.62 -21.79 11.56
CA GLU A 157 -4.56 -22.70 12.06
C GLU A 157 -4.48 -23.98 11.23
N SER A 158 -5.63 -24.51 10.78
CA SER A 158 -5.71 -25.73 9.96
C SER A 158 -5.08 -25.61 8.57
N LEU A 159 -4.88 -24.38 8.05
CA LEU A 159 -4.21 -24.12 6.77
C LEU A 159 -2.71 -23.93 6.94
N ASP A 160 -2.30 -23.21 7.99
CA ASP A 160 -0.88 -22.95 8.30
C ASP A 160 -0.74 -22.57 9.79
N ASP A 161 -0.41 -23.53 10.61
CA ASP A 161 -0.22 -23.40 12.06
C ASP A 161 0.86 -22.37 12.39
N LYS A 162 1.98 -22.40 11.67
CA LYS A 162 3.08 -21.49 11.87
C LYS A 162 2.72 -20.03 11.57
N CYS A 163 2.04 -19.76 10.47
CA CYS A 163 1.58 -18.41 10.16
C CYS A 163 0.54 -17.93 11.17
N TYR A 164 -0.37 -18.82 11.59
CA TYR A 164 -1.35 -18.53 12.63
C TYR A 164 -0.65 -18.08 13.94
N ASP A 165 0.28 -18.88 14.44
CA ASP A 165 1.07 -18.56 15.64
C ASP A 165 1.85 -17.24 15.50
N MET A 166 2.39 -16.95 14.31
CA MET A 166 3.11 -15.72 14.06
C MET A 166 2.18 -14.48 14.09
N TYR A 167 0.93 -14.61 13.66
CA TYR A 167 -0.06 -13.55 13.82
C TYR A 167 -0.44 -13.36 15.29
N VAL A 168 -0.74 -14.45 16.00
CA VAL A 168 -1.02 -14.41 17.46
C VAL A 168 0.13 -13.77 18.23
N ALA A 169 1.36 -14.10 17.87
CA ALA A 169 2.58 -13.53 18.46
C ALA A 169 2.91 -12.11 17.93
N LYS A 170 2.08 -11.53 17.04
CA LYS A 170 2.28 -10.22 16.41
C LYS A 170 3.62 -10.07 15.68
N MET A 171 4.16 -11.18 15.21
CA MET A 171 5.39 -11.21 14.40
C MET A 171 5.10 -10.86 12.92
N ILE A 172 3.88 -11.11 12.43
CA ILE A 172 3.41 -10.66 11.12
C ILE A 172 2.64 -9.36 11.32
N ASN A 173 3.23 -8.26 10.87
CA ASN A 173 2.67 -6.92 10.96
C ASN A 173 2.80 -6.14 9.64
N GLN A 174 3.13 -6.83 8.54
CA GLN A 174 3.21 -6.23 7.22
C GLN A 174 2.57 -7.12 6.16
N HIS A 175 1.97 -6.45 5.16
CA HIS A 175 1.30 -7.11 4.06
C HIS A 175 1.81 -6.55 2.73
N SER A 176 1.61 -7.32 1.67
CA SER A 176 1.94 -6.93 0.31
C SER A 176 0.90 -7.49 -0.64
N ILE A 177 0.69 -6.83 -1.77
CA ILE A 177 -0.29 -7.26 -2.78
C ILE A 177 0.39 -7.92 -3.97
N GLY A 178 -0.19 -9.03 -4.43
CA GLY A 178 0.11 -9.59 -5.74
C GLY A 178 -0.90 -9.04 -6.76
N LEU A 179 -0.39 -8.37 -7.77
CA LEU A 179 -1.21 -7.68 -8.74
C LEU A 179 -0.76 -7.92 -10.18
N GLN A 180 -1.65 -7.62 -11.12
CA GLN A 180 -1.34 -7.43 -12.52
C GLN A 180 -1.73 -5.99 -12.91
N TYR A 181 -0.80 -5.26 -13.52
CA TYR A 181 -1.11 -3.92 -14.01
C TYR A 181 -2.07 -3.99 -15.21
N VAL A 182 -3.07 -3.12 -15.19
CA VAL A 182 -4.02 -2.95 -16.30
C VAL A 182 -3.72 -1.65 -17.02
N LYS A 183 -3.50 -0.56 -16.26
CA LYS A 183 -3.19 0.75 -16.83
C LYS A 183 -2.19 1.48 -15.95
N LEU A 184 -1.08 1.90 -16.56
CA LEU A 184 -0.05 2.71 -15.92
C LEU A 184 0.62 3.63 -16.94
N ASP A 185 1.24 4.70 -16.44
CA ASP A 185 2.08 5.61 -17.20
C ASP A 185 3.39 5.89 -16.47
N LEU A 186 4.37 6.39 -17.22
CA LEU A 186 5.67 6.80 -16.69
C LEU A 186 5.66 8.32 -16.45
N ALA A 187 6.03 8.74 -15.25
CA ALA A 187 6.31 10.12 -14.88
C ALA A 187 7.83 10.33 -14.83
N VAL A 188 8.36 11.36 -15.48
CA VAL A 188 9.79 11.69 -15.52
C VAL A 188 9.99 13.19 -15.28
N ASN A 189 10.91 13.54 -14.39
CA ASN A 189 11.27 14.92 -14.08
C ASN A 189 12.34 15.45 -15.05
N ASP A 190 12.04 15.48 -16.33
CA ASP A 190 12.93 16.07 -17.35
C ASP A 190 12.08 16.65 -18.49
N PRO A 191 12.13 17.98 -18.73
CA PRO A 191 11.37 18.61 -19.81
C PRO A 191 11.78 18.18 -21.23
N ASN A 192 12.92 17.47 -21.38
CA ASN A 192 13.29 16.86 -22.67
C ASN A 192 12.39 15.68 -23.04
N PHE A 193 11.56 15.18 -22.12
CA PHE A 193 10.56 14.13 -22.33
C PHE A 193 9.15 14.70 -22.07
N PRO A 194 8.59 15.53 -22.98
CA PRO A 194 7.39 16.33 -22.69
C PRO A 194 6.20 15.50 -22.18
N ALA A 195 5.94 14.35 -22.80
CA ALA A 195 4.81 13.48 -22.41
C ALA A 195 4.94 12.91 -20.98
N GLU A 196 6.13 12.47 -20.60
CA GLU A 196 6.43 11.92 -19.28
C GLU A 196 6.54 13.04 -18.24
N PHE A 197 7.01 14.23 -18.64
CA PHE A 197 7.09 15.40 -17.79
C PHE A 197 5.69 15.97 -17.48
N ASP A 198 4.74 15.91 -18.43
CA ASP A 198 3.35 16.27 -18.17
C ASP A 198 2.70 15.34 -17.14
N ILE A 199 3.00 14.04 -17.19
CA ILE A 199 2.57 13.06 -16.17
C ILE A 199 3.20 13.40 -14.81
N TRP A 200 4.51 13.72 -14.79
CA TRP A 200 5.20 14.14 -13.57
C TRP A 200 4.51 15.37 -12.96
N ASN A 201 4.32 16.44 -13.71
CA ASN A 201 3.71 17.68 -13.23
C ASN A 201 2.29 17.45 -12.69
N LYS A 202 1.55 16.51 -13.28
CA LYS A 202 0.19 16.20 -12.86
C LYS A 202 0.13 15.43 -11.54
N TYR A 203 1.06 14.50 -11.31
CA TYR A 203 0.94 13.54 -10.22
C TYR A 203 1.95 13.70 -9.10
N PHE A 204 3.08 14.36 -9.32
CA PHE A 204 4.12 14.55 -8.30
C PHE A 204 3.60 15.21 -7.03
N ALA A 205 2.67 16.18 -7.14
CA ALA A 205 2.10 16.85 -5.97
C ALA A 205 1.29 15.91 -5.07
N GLN A 206 0.78 14.80 -5.62
CA GLN A 206 -0.02 13.79 -4.91
C GLN A 206 0.86 12.78 -4.18
N ALA A 207 2.12 12.60 -4.57
CA ALA A 207 3.03 11.69 -3.89
C ALA A 207 3.25 12.13 -2.45
N ILE A 208 3.15 11.18 -1.51
CA ILE A 208 3.38 11.42 -0.08
C ILE A 208 4.89 11.51 0.18
N ASN A 209 5.65 10.53 -0.27
CA ASN A 209 7.12 10.44 -0.15
C ASN A 209 7.82 11.06 -1.38
N LYS A 210 7.65 12.38 -1.55
CA LYS A 210 8.18 13.16 -2.69
C LYS A 210 9.70 13.11 -2.84
N ASP A 211 10.39 12.90 -1.74
CA ASP A 211 11.84 12.74 -1.68
C ASP A 211 12.33 11.54 -2.50
N VAL A 212 11.58 10.43 -2.48
CA VAL A 212 11.84 9.25 -3.31
C VAL A 212 11.71 9.61 -4.80
N ALA A 213 10.60 10.25 -5.19
CA ALA A 213 10.40 10.69 -6.57
C ALA A 213 11.52 11.64 -7.03
N THR A 214 11.86 12.62 -6.19
CA THR A 214 12.88 13.63 -6.51
C THR A 214 14.27 13.01 -6.66
N SER A 215 14.63 12.08 -5.80
CA SER A 215 15.95 11.43 -5.83
C SER A 215 16.14 10.52 -7.04
N CYS A 216 15.06 9.84 -7.47
CA CYS A 216 15.09 8.93 -8.62
C CYS A 216 14.83 9.64 -9.95
N GLY A 217 14.09 10.76 -9.92
CA GLY A 217 13.71 11.53 -11.10
C GLY A 217 12.59 10.90 -11.93
N TYR A 218 12.00 9.80 -11.49
CA TYR A 218 10.87 9.13 -12.15
C TYR A 218 10.05 8.30 -11.19
N PHE A 219 8.82 7.96 -11.58
CA PHE A 219 7.98 6.93 -10.96
C PHE A 219 6.89 6.47 -11.96
N TRP A 220 6.30 5.30 -11.68
CA TRP A 220 5.17 4.80 -12.44
C TRP A 220 3.87 5.22 -11.76
N VAL A 221 2.96 5.82 -12.51
CA VAL A 221 1.61 6.15 -12.05
C VAL A 221 0.67 5.03 -12.44
N VAL A 222 0.08 4.36 -11.45
CA VAL A 222 -0.77 3.18 -11.67
C VAL A 222 -2.24 3.56 -11.49
N TYR A 223 -3.00 3.49 -12.58
CA TYR A 223 -4.42 3.89 -12.63
C TYR A 223 -5.38 2.75 -12.38
N GLU A 224 -5.03 1.53 -12.78
CA GLU A 224 -5.88 0.36 -12.65
C GLU A 224 -5.04 -0.90 -12.50
N ILE A 225 -5.41 -1.74 -11.53
CA ILE A 225 -4.80 -3.03 -11.29
C ILE A 225 -5.86 -4.14 -11.27
N LYS A 226 -5.39 -5.37 -11.51
CA LYS A 226 -6.10 -6.59 -11.14
C LYS A 226 -5.42 -7.18 -9.92
N LEU A 227 -6.07 -7.08 -8.77
CA LEU A 227 -5.61 -7.67 -7.52
C LEU A 227 -5.80 -9.19 -7.59
N LEU A 228 -4.79 -9.95 -7.24
CA LEU A 228 -4.78 -11.42 -7.27
C LEU A 228 -4.76 -12.00 -5.85
N GLU A 229 -4.01 -11.36 -4.95
CA GLU A 229 -3.84 -11.80 -3.58
C GLU A 229 -3.34 -10.68 -2.68
N VAL A 230 -3.48 -10.89 -1.38
CA VAL A 230 -2.80 -10.14 -0.32
C VAL A 230 -1.97 -11.13 0.47
N SER A 231 -0.70 -10.86 0.66
CA SER A 231 0.21 -11.76 1.37
C SER A 231 0.68 -11.19 2.69
N ALA A 232 0.70 -12.05 3.70
CA ALA A 232 1.53 -11.85 4.88
C ALA A 232 3.00 -11.92 4.49
N VAL A 233 3.77 -10.89 4.84
CA VAL A 233 5.20 -10.77 4.53
C VAL A 233 5.95 -10.17 5.71
N LEU A 234 7.28 -10.37 5.77
CA LEU A 234 8.11 -9.68 6.75
C LEU A 234 8.46 -8.25 6.33
N TRP A 235 8.52 -8.02 5.01
CA TRP A 235 8.78 -6.69 4.41
C TRP A 235 7.91 -6.51 3.18
N GLY A 236 6.99 -5.55 3.25
CA GLY A 236 6.14 -5.17 2.12
C GLY A 236 6.87 -4.23 1.15
N ALA A 237 6.48 -4.25 -0.13
CA ALA A 237 6.96 -3.27 -1.10
C ALA A 237 6.47 -1.85 -0.79
N ASN A 238 5.23 -1.74 -0.30
CA ASN A 238 4.65 -0.52 0.28
C ASN A 238 4.87 -0.58 1.80
N GLU A 239 5.56 0.39 2.37
CA GLU A 239 5.90 0.41 3.80
C GLU A 239 4.70 0.78 4.70
N LEU A 240 3.59 1.24 4.11
CA LEU A 240 2.37 1.65 4.82
C LEU A 240 1.31 0.53 4.83
N THR A 241 1.69 -0.65 5.31
CA THR A 241 0.81 -1.85 5.29
C THR A 241 0.74 -2.57 6.65
N PRO A 242 0.45 -1.86 7.77
CA PRO A 242 0.36 -2.50 9.07
C PRO A 242 -0.86 -3.44 9.18
N CYS A 243 -0.81 -4.32 10.17
CA CYS A 243 -1.99 -4.96 10.72
C CYS A 243 -2.65 -3.99 11.70
N ILE A 244 -3.96 -3.84 11.65
CA ILE A 244 -4.72 -2.95 12.53
C ILE A 244 -5.34 -3.81 13.63
N ASP A 245 -5.16 -3.40 14.87
CA ASP A 245 -5.88 -4.00 15.99
C ASP A 245 -7.28 -3.39 16.11
N GLU A 246 -8.27 -4.16 16.57
CA GLU A 246 -9.66 -3.68 16.69
C GLU A 246 -9.78 -2.45 17.63
N ASP A 247 -8.92 -2.36 18.66
CA ASP A 247 -8.85 -1.21 19.56
C ASP A 247 -8.38 0.06 18.83
N ASP A 248 -7.52 -0.08 17.81
CA ASP A 248 -7.08 1.04 16.97
C ASP A 248 -8.17 1.48 15.98
N GLU A 249 -9.05 0.58 15.52
CA GLU A 249 -10.16 0.91 14.62
C GLU A 249 -11.21 1.79 15.32
N GLU A 250 -11.61 1.48 16.56
CA GLU A 250 -12.56 2.32 17.32
C GLU A 250 -11.98 3.72 17.59
N ASP A 251 -10.71 3.82 17.94
CA ASP A 251 -10.01 5.09 18.16
C ASP A 251 -9.83 5.90 16.86
N MET A 252 -9.58 5.22 15.73
CA MET A 252 -9.48 5.84 14.41
C MET A 252 -10.84 6.32 13.88
N MET A 253 -11.90 5.53 14.04
CA MET A 253 -13.26 5.93 13.67
C MET A 253 -13.79 7.07 14.55
N GLY A 254 -13.50 7.07 15.85
CA GLY A 254 -13.86 8.14 16.78
C GLY A 254 -13.19 9.46 16.40
N LYS A 255 -11.94 9.46 16.00
CA LYS A 255 -11.20 10.66 15.61
C LYS A 255 -11.63 11.25 14.25
N SER A 256 -12.14 10.42 13.33
CA SER A 256 -12.63 10.90 12.03
C SER A 256 -13.99 11.61 12.13
N GLN A 257 -14.77 11.37 13.20
CA GLN A 257 -16.08 12.03 13.44
C GLN A 257 -15.96 13.35 14.19
N GLU A 258 -14.85 13.65 14.88
CA GLU A 258 -14.74 14.86 15.71
C GLU A 258 -14.24 16.12 15.00
N LYS A 259 -14.00 16.13 13.69
CA LYS A 259 -13.48 17.32 12.97
C LYS A 259 -14.36 17.81 11.81
N THR A 260 -15.66 17.89 12.01
CA THR A 260 -16.46 18.90 11.31
C THR A 260 -16.70 20.08 12.26
N VAL A 261 -15.68 20.89 12.47
CA VAL A 261 -15.86 22.23 13.06
C VAL A 261 -16.60 23.06 12.02
N SER A 262 -17.88 23.31 12.27
CA SER A 262 -18.71 24.18 11.45
C SER A 262 -18.10 25.58 11.46
N VAL A 263 -18.09 26.24 10.30
CA VAL A 263 -17.62 27.63 10.15
C VAL A 263 -18.38 28.58 11.10
N SER A 264 -19.58 28.22 11.56
CA SER A 264 -20.36 28.96 12.56
C SER A 264 -19.73 28.99 13.96
N ASP A 265 -18.96 27.96 14.34
CA ASP A 265 -18.31 27.90 15.66
C ASP A 265 -16.99 28.73 15.73
N LEU A 266 -16.40 29.05 14.59
CA LEU A 266 -15.28 29.97 14.50
C LEU A 266 -15.70 31.44 14.59
N ILE A 267 -16.90 31.79 14.16
CA ILE A 267 -17.41 33.17 14.16
C ILE A 267 -17.85 33.61 15.57
N SER A 268 -18.30 32.66 16.41
CA SER A 268 -18.79 32.99 17.77
C SER A 268 -17.67 33.28 18.79
N LYS A 269 -16.41 32.95 18.49
CA LYS A 269 -15.28 33.18 19.41
C LYS A 269 -14.49 34.47 19.15
N THR A 270 -14.88 35.28 18.17
CA THR A 270 -14.21 36.56 17.86
C THR A 270 -15.09 37.76 18.19
N GLN A 271 -15.67 37.77 19.35
CA GLN A 271 -16.21 39.05 19.91
C GLN A 271 -15.10 39.72 20.70
N ILE A 272 -14.41 40.63 20.05
CA ILE A 272 -13.53 41.63 20.66
C ILE A 272 -14.43 42.57 21.47
N LYS A 273 -14.21 42.62 22.79
CA LYS A 273 -14.74 43.71 23.63
C LYS A 273 -14.09 44.99 23.24
N LEU A 274 -14.90 45.94 22.79
CA LEU A 274 -14.56 47.38 22.81
C LEU A 274 -14.72 47.92 24.23
#